data_f8d896aff21853ac0b4df8315920854a
#
_entry.id   f8d896aff21853ac0b4df8315920854a
#
_cell.length_a   1.000
_cell.length_b   1.000
_cell.length_c   1.000
_cell.angle_alpha   90.00
_cell.angle_beta   90.00
_cell.angle_gamma   90.00
#
_symmetry.space_group_name_H-M   'P 1'
#
loop_
_entity.id
_entity.type
_entity.pdbx_description
1 polymer ?
#
loop_
_entity_poly.entity_id
_entity_poly.type
_entity_poly.pdbx_seq_one_letter_code
_entity_poly.pdbx_strand_id
1 'polypeptide(L)'
;EVYKLIPLIDYVKIFNGMGTLHRSVEENLIPTAELKKQLDAVHEICIRNLSLLDDRILSENLEPVPFKHPVANNKYEALSWCFKHEMWHSAEMEAIKRALGHPIKWM
;
A
#
# COMPACT_ATOMS: atom_id res chain seq x y z
N GLU A 1 -15.35 -0.58 1.72
CA GLU A 1 -15.91 -0.94 0.41
C GLU A 1 -14.92 -0.84 -0.77
N VAL A 2 -13.74 -0.26 -0.55
CA VAL A 2 -12.65 -0.17 -1.55
C VAL A 2 -12.32 -1.56 -2.13
N TYR A 3 -12.35 -2.59 -1.31
CA TYR A 3 -12.04 -3.97 -1.68
C TYR A 3 -12.96 -4.56 -2.75
N LYS A 4 -14.17 -4.02 -2.90
CA LYS A 4 -15.16 -4.51 -3.87
C LYS A 4 -15.00 -3.88 -5.25
N LEU A 5 -14.25 -2.79 -5.33
CA LEU A 5 -14.14 -1.99 -6.55
C LEU A 5 -12.92 -2.32 -7.40
N ILE A 6 -11.98 -3.07 -6.84
CA ILE A 6 -10.74 -3.44 -7.51
C ILE A 6 -10.57 -4.95 -7.38
N PRO A 7 -10.29 -5.67 -8.45
CA PRO A 7 -10.00 -7.10 -8.38
C PRO A 7 -8.61 -7.31 -7.75
N LEU A 8 -8.51 -6.99 -6.45
CA LEU A 8 -7.27 -7.15 -5.67
C LEU A 8 -6.95 -8.62 -5.36
N ILE A 9 -7.89 -9.54 -5.62
CA ILE A 9 -7.76 -10.93 -5.24
C ILE A 9 -6.49 -11.56 -5.80
N ASP A 10 -6.16 -11.29 -7.05
CA ASP A 10 -4.97 -11.85 -7.66
C ASP A 10 -3.69 -11.19 -7.14
N TYR A 11 -3.73 -9.89 -6.90
CA TYR A 11 -2.61 -9.17 -6.27
C TYR A 11 -2.39 -9.61 -4.83
N VAL A 12 -3.46 -9.83 -4.07
CA VAL A 12 -3.38 -10.35 -2.71
C VAL A 12 -2.76 -11.74 -2.69
N LYS A 13 -3.12 -12.62 -3.63
CA LYS A 13 -2.51 -13.95 -3.74
C LYS A 13 -1.01 -13.87 -4.08
N ILE A 14 -0.62 -12.94 -4.92
CA ILE A 14 0.76 -12.78 -5.38
C ILE A 14 1.64 -12.13 -4.30
N PHE A 15 1.13 -11.09 -3.63
CA PHE A 15 1.91 -10.24 -2.75
C PHE A 15 1.57 -10.38 -1.27
N ASN A 16 0.57 -11.19 -0.92
CA ASN A 16 0.15 -11.33 0.47
C ASN A 16 1.11 -12.19 1.25
N GLY A 17 1.62 -11.63 2.30
CA GLY A 17 2.38 -12.33 3.33
C GLY A 17 3.88 -12.12 3.28
N MET A 18 4.46 -12.27 4.46
CA MET A 18 5.91 -12.35 4.63
C MET A 18 6.41 -13.66 4.02
N GLY A 19 7.40 -13.59 3.14
CA GLY A 19 7.96 -14.76 2.50
C GLY A 19 7.68 -14.88 1.00
N THR A 20 7.06 -13.88 0.39
CA THR A 20 6.97 -13.78 -1.09
C THR A 20 8.33 -13.63 -1.75
N LEU A 21 9.37 -13.37 -0.99
CA LEU A 21 10.77 -13.28 -1.42
C LEU A 21 11.30 -14.49 -2.19
N HIS A 22 10.69 -15.66 -1.98
CA HIS A 22 11.13 -16.93 -2.60
C HIS A 22 10.29 -17.33 -3.81
N ARG A 23 9.35 -16.50 -4.24
CA ARG A 23 8.61 -16.80 -5.48
C ARG A 23 9.50 -16.58 -6.69
N SER A 24 9.34 -17.43 -7.69
CA SER A 24 10.04 -17.24 -8.95
C SER A 24 9.57 -15.94 -9.63
N VAL A 25 10.46 -15.34 -10.41
CA VAL A 25 10.15 -14.09 -11.13
C VAL A 25 8.98 -14.32 -12.09
N GLU A 26 8.90 -15.49 -12.71
CA GLU A 26 7.83 -15.85 -13.64
C GLU A 26 6.45 -15.88 -12.99
N GLU A 27 6.37 -16.34 -11.73
CA GLU A 27 5.09 -16.37 -10.97
C GLU A 27 4.55 -15.00 -10.64
N ASN A 28 5.41 -13.99 -10.61
CA ASN A 28 5.08 -12.62 -10.22
C ASN A 28 5.14 -11.62 -11.37
N LEU A 29 5.26 -12.11 -12.62
CA LEU A 29 5.33 -11.25 -13.79
C LEU A 29 3.96 -10.62 -14.09
N ILE A 30 3.77 -9.42 -13.56
CA ILE A 30 2.67 -8.53 -13.93
C ILE A 30 3.26 -7.42 -14.80
N PRO A 31 2.72 -7.16 -15.98
CA PRO A 31 3.21 -6.06 -16.81
C PRO A 31 3.22 -4.72 -16.07
N THR A 32 4.30 -3.96 -16.21
CA THR A 32 4.45 -2.65 -15.55
C THR A 32 3.29 -1.70 -15.87
N ALA A 33 2.80 -1.72 -17.11
CA ALA A 33 1.64 -0.92 -17.50
C ALA A 33 0.37 -1.29 -16.73
N GLU A 34 0.16 -2.57 -16.46
CA GLU A 34 -0.97 -3.03 -15.65
C GLU A 34 -0.82 -2.64 -14.18
N LEU A 35 0.37 -2.79 -13.60
CA LEU A 35 0.66 -2.32 -12.24
C LEU A 35 0.40 -0.82 -12.11
N LYS A 36 0.86 -0.03 -13.07
CA LYS A 36 0.64 1.41 -13.06
C LYS A 36 -0.83 1.75 -13.14
N LYS A 37 -1.58 1.10 -14.02
CA LYS A 37 -3.03 1.29 -14.16
C LYS A 37 -3.77 0.99 -12.86
N GLN A 38 -3.40 -0.09 -12.18
CA GLN A 38 -4.00 -0.45 -10.89
C GLN A 38 -3.64 0.56 -9.80
N LEU A 39 -2.40 1.01 -9.77
CA LEU A 39 -1.95 2.03 -8.83
C LEU A 39 -2.72 3.35 -9.01
N ASP A 40 -2.88 3.81 -10.26
CA ASP A 40 -3.64 5.02 -10.57
C ASP A 40 -5.11 4.87 -10.14
N ALA A 41 -5.74 3.71 -10.39
CA ALA A 41 -7.11 3.43 -10.00
C ALA A 41 -7.29 3.42 -8.47
N VAL A 42 -6.37 2.79 -7.74
CA VAL A 42 -6.39 2.79 -6.27
C VAL A 42 -6.20 4.20 -5.73
N HIS A 43 -5.28 4.96 -6.30
CA HIS A 43 -5.01 6.34 -5.91
C HIS A 43 -6.27 7.22 -6.02
N GLU A 44 -6.97 7.16 -7.15
CA GLU A 44 -8.22 7.90 -7.37
C GLU A 44 -9.30 7.54 -6.34
N ILE A 45 -9.45 6.26 -6.03
CA ILE A 45 -10.39 5.80 -5.01
C ILE A 45 -10.00 6.30 -3.62
N CYS A 46 -8.71 6.26 -3.27
CA CYS A 46 -8.20 6.75 -2.00
C CYS A 46 -8.45 8.25 -1.84
N ILE A 47 -8.13 9.06 -2.84
CA ILE A 47 -8.37 10.52 -2.81
C ILE A 47 -9.85 10.82 -2.60
N ARG A 48 -10.72 10.12 -3.31
CA ARG A 48 -12.18 10.29 -3.18
C ARG A 48 -12.66 9.94 -1.78
N ASN A 49 -12.21 8.83 -1.23
CA ASN A 49 -12.61 8.37 0.09
C ASN A 49 -12.03 9.24 1.21
N LEU A 50 -10.79 9.71 1.07
CA LEU A 50 -10.19 10.63 2.03
C LEU A 50 -10.98 11.93 2.18
N SER A 51 -11.59 12.42 1.10
CA SER A 51 -12.42 13.64 1.13
C SER A 51 -13.71 13.49 1.94
N LEU A 52 -14.12 12.25 2.24
CA LEU A 52 -15.31 11.95 3.05
C LEU A 52 -15.02 11.79 4.54
N LEU A 53 -13.75 11.80 4.94
CA LEU A 53 -13.35 11.66 6.34
C LEU A 53 -13.53 12.97 7.10
N ASP A 54 -14.01 12.84 8.32
CA ASP A 54 -14.08 13.92 9.29
C ASP A 54 -13.42 13.52 10.62
N ASP A 55 -13.28 14.47 11.53
CA ASP A 55 -12.62 14.22 12.82
C ASP A 55 -13.35 13.17 13.66
N ARG A 56 -14.66 13.07 13.52
CA ARG A 56 -15.46 12.06 14.21
C ARG A 56 -15.09 10.66 13.73
N ILE A 57 -15.05 10.46 12.42
CA ILE A 57 -14.67 9.17 11.81
C ILE A 57 -13.23 8.81 12.19
N LEU A 58 -12.33 9.76 12.10
CA LEU A 58 -10.91 9.53 12.39
C LEU A 58 -10.65 9.16 13.86
N SER A 59 -11.48 9.62 14.78
CA SER A 59 -11.37 9.28 16.21
C SER A 59 -11.95 7.92 16.58
N GLU A 60 -12.70 7.29 15.69
CA GLU A 60 -13.28 5.97 15.93
C GLU A 60 -12.20 4.91 16.12
N ASN A 61 -12.46 3.93 16.98
CA ASN A 61 -11.60 2.77 17.14
C ASN A 61 -11.54 1.97 15.85
N LEU A 62 -10.44 1.27 15.65
CA LEU A 62 -10.33 0.31 14.57
C LEU A 62 -11.35 -0.80 14.75
N GLU A 63 -11.99 -1.19 13.65
CA GLU A 63 -12.90 -2.31 13.64
C GLU A 63 -12.17 -3.62 13.97
N PRO A 64 -12.87 -4.59 14.55
CA PRO A 64 -12.27 -5.89 14.81
C PRO A 64 -11.72 -6.51 13.53
N VAL A 65 -10.44 -6.81 13.55
CA VAL A 65 -9.73 -7.53 12.50
C VAL A 65 -9.13 -8.80 13.12
N PRO A 66 -8.77 -9.79 12.31
CA PRO A 66 -8.21 -11.05 12.85
C PRO A 66 -6.97 -10.87 13.71
N PHE A 67 -6.33 -9.71 13.62
CA PHE A 67 -5.15 -9.40 14.45
C PHE A 67 -5.18 -7.93 14.87
N LYS A 68 -4.62 -7.65 16.03
CA LYS A 68 -4.48 -6.28 16.54
C LYS A 68 -3.45 -5.52 15.71
N HIS A 69 -3.80 -4.29 15.32
CA HIS A 69 -2.85 -3.41 14.63
C HIS A 69 -1.67 -3.09 15.57
N PRO A 70 -0.41 -3.27 15.13
CA PRO A 70 0.75 -3.18 16.03
C PRO A 70 1.00 -1.78 16.60
N VAL A 71 0.60 -0.73 15.89
CA VAL A 71 0.94 0.66 16.24
C VAL A 71 -0.24 1.62 16.26
N ALA A 72 -1.43 1.21 15.85
CA ALA A 72 -2.60 2.09 15.75
C ALA A 72 -3.74 1.60 16.64
N ASN A 73 -4.40 2.53 17.34
CA ASN A 73 -5.57 2.28 18.18
C ASN A 73 -6.87 2.83 17.57
N ASN A 74 -6.76 3.82 16.72
CA ASN A 74 -7.89 4.45 16.04
C ASN A 74 -7.62 4.64 14.54
N LYS A 75 -8.63 5.10 13.81
CA LYS A 75 -8.56 5.28 12.35
C LYS A 75 -7.55 6.35 11.95
N TYR A 76 -7.41 7.42 12.74
CA TYR A 76 -6.41 8.45 12.48
C TYR A 76 -4.97 7.91 12.57
N GLU A 77 -4.68 7.15 13.62
CA GLU A 77 -3.36 6.55 13.80
C GLU A 77 -3.04 5.54 12.70
N ALA A 78 -4.03 4.74 12.28
CA ALA A 78 -3.88 3.80 11.18
C ALA A 78 -3.58 4.53 9.86
N LEU A 79 -4.30 5.60 9.57
CA LEU A 79 -4.06 6.40 8.37
C LEU A 79 -2.68 7.06 8.39
N SER A 80 -2.28 7.61 9.53
CA SER A 80 -0.95 8.20 9.72
C SER A 80 0.16 7.16 9.53
N TRP A 81 -0.07 5.93 9.97
CA TRP A 81 0.86 4.82 9.76
C TRP A 81 1.02 4.47 8.28
N CYS A 82 -0.04 4.56 7.48
CA CYS A 82 0.04 4.31 6.03
C CYS A 82 1.08 5.21 5.36
N PHE A 83 1.12 6.51 5.69
CA PHE A 83 2.12 7.43 5.13
C PHE A 83 3.55 7.07 5.53
N LYS A 84 3.76 6.68 6.78
CA LYS A 84 5.07 6.25 7.29
C LYS A 84 5.53 4.96 6.59
N HIS A 85 4.62 4.03 6.39
CA HIS A 85 4.88 2.77 5.71
C HIS A 85 5.23 2.98 4.24
N GLU A 86 4.53 3.87 3.56
CA GLU A 86 4.85 4.27 2.18
C GLU A 86 6.25 4.88 2.07
N MET A 87 6.61 5.77 3.00
CA MET A 87 7.97 6.34 3.06
C MET A 87 9.04 5.27 3.25
N TRP A 88 8.76 4.25 4.06
CA TRP A 88 9.68 3.13 4.24
C TRP A 88 9.92 2.40 2.92
N HIS A 89 8.88 2.00 2.21
CA HIS A 89 9.01 1.33 0.92
C HIS A 89 9.66 2.23 -0.14
N SER A 90 9.39 3.52 -0.11
CA SER A 90 10.05 4.48 -1.00
C SER A 90 11.56 4.53 -0.78
N ALA A 91 12.00 4.46 0.48
CA ALA A 91 13.41 4.41 0.82
C ALA A 91 14.06 3.10 0.36
N GLU A 92 13.36 1.97 0.48
CA GLU A 92 13.84 0.68 -0.04
C GLU A 92 13.99 0.70 -1.57
N MET A 93 13.02 1.26 -2.28
CA MET A 93 13.09 1.42 -3.74
C MET A 93 14.24 2.35 -4.15
N GLU A 94 14.47 3.42 -3.40
CA GLU A 94 15.60 4.33 -3.67
C GLU A 94 16.94 3.61 -3.49
N ALA A 95 17.07 2.79 -2.47
CA ALA A 95 18.29 2.00 -2.25
C ALA A 95 18.56 1.02 -3.40
N ILE A 96 17.51 0.36 -3.91
CA ILE A 96 17.60 -0.53 -5.07
C ILE A 96 18.01 0.26 -6.31
N LYS A 97 17.38 1.39 -6.58
CA LYS A 97 17.70 2.25 -7.73
C LYS A 97 19.16 2.74 -7.67
N ARG A 98 19.62 3.11 -6.49
CA ARG A 98 21.03 3.51 -6.27
C ARG A 98 21.98 2.37 -6.58
N ALA A 99 21.68 1.16 -6.11
CA ALA A 99 22.49 -0.02 -6.38
C ALA A 99 22.55 -0.37 -7.88
N LEU A 100 21.49 -0.05 -8.62
CA LEU A 100 21.41 -0.22 -10.08
C LEU A 100 22.04 0.94 -10.88
N GLY A 101 22.64 1.94 -10.22
CA GLY A 101 23.24 3.10 -10.88
C GLY A 101 22.25 4.19 -11.30
N HIS A 102 21.04 4.17 -10.79
CA HIS A 102 19.97 5.13 -11.08
C HIS A 102 19.50 5.88 -9.83
N PRO A 103 20.36 6.62 -9.13
CA PRO A 103 19.96 7.31 -7.91
C PRO A 103 18.90 8.37 -8.20
N ILE A 104 18.01 8.57 -7.24
CA ILE A 104 17.03 9.66 -7.28
C ILE A 104 17.79 10.96 -7.04
N LYS A 105 17.59 11.93 -7.89
CA LYS A 105 18.10 13.30 -7.70
C LYS A 105 17.02 14.11 -7.02
N TRP A 106 17.28 14.56 -5.82
CA TRP A 106 16.34 15.33 -5.01
C TRP A 106 16.21 16.80 -5.44
N MET A 107 17.07 17.22 -6.33
CA MET A 107 17.01 18.56 -6.96
C MET A 107 17.57 18.51 -8.37
#